data_448b954651a9a69bffe36b6bf0e3ce2c
#
_entry.id   448b954651a9a69bffe36b6bf0e3ce2c
#
_cell.length_a   1.000
_cell.length_b   1.000
_cell.length_c   1.000
_cell.angle_alpha   90.00
_cell.angle_beta   90.00
_cell.angle_gamma   90.00
#
_symmetry.space_group_name_H-M   'P 1'
#
loop_
_entity.id
_entity.type
_entity.pdbx_description
1 polymer ?
#
loop_
_entity_poly.entity_id
_entity_poly.type
_entity_poly.pdbx_seq_one_letter_code
_entity_poly.pdbx_strand_id
1 'polypeptide(L)'
;MFKLAERIKTLKPSATLAVDAKAKALKEQGIDVINLSAGEPDFDTPEYIKEACKKALDDGLTKYIATPGLLSLRKAICQRFETDYGFKYTPDEVLVTTGAKQAIFNFLLATINKGDEVLILSPYWVSYPVMIEIAEGVPKIVFSSMEKNFEPDLSEIEKNITPKTIGIILNSPSNPTGLIYSDEFLKGIAELVKKYNLWVLSDDIYDKLRFDFKPPKNILSVAPDLREKVFIVNGVSKTYAMTGWRIGWLVGSKEIIKVCSNIQGQSTSHATSFAQKGAEIALTSSQDEVKKMCKVFAERAKLLSQLLKEIPGIDFIPPQGTFYLFAKVSAYYNKKTPEGKEIKDSVSFSEYLLDSARVAVVPGIAFGNDEFVRISFANSEENLKKAVIKIKEALGKLK
;
A
#
# COMPACT_ATOMS: atom_id res chain seq x y z
N MET A 1 -26.88 15.72 22.16
CA MET A 1 -25.58 15.50 21.49
C MET A 1 -25.30 13.99 21.50
N PHE A 2 -25.02 13.36 20.35
CA PHE A 2 -24.71 11.94 20.29
C PHE A 2 -23.38 11.64 21.00
N LYS A 3 -23.34 10.58 21.79
CA LYS A 3 -22.10 10.08 22.41
C LYS A 3 -21.38 9.20 21.41
N LEU A 4 -20.21 9.64 20.90
CA LEU A 4 -19.35 8.84 20.03
C LEU A 4 -18.68 7.71 20.82
N ALA A 5 -18.43 6.58 20.13
CA ALA A 5 -17.63 5.51 20.72
C ALA A 5 -16.18 5.98 20.96
N GLU A 6 -15.59 5.58 22.10
CA GLU A 6 -14.24 6.03 22.47
C GLU A 6 -13.20 5.72 21.39
N ARG A 7 -13.25 4.51 20.81
CA ARG A 7 -12.31 4.03 19.79
C ARG A 7 -12.28 4.84 18.49
N ILE A 8 -13.29 5.70 18.24
CA ILE A 8 -13.32 6.52 17.02
C ILE A 8 -13.06 8.00 17.27
N LYS A 9 -12.89 8.43 18.51
CA LYS A 9 -12.66 9.85 18.84
C LYS A 9 -11.32 10.37 18.32
N THR A 10 -10.34 9.51 18.18
CA THR A 10 -8.97 9.84 17.70
C THR A 10 -8.83 9.72 16.18
N LEU A 11 -9.86 9.21 15.47
CA LEU A 11 -9.78 9.01 14.03
C LEU A 11 -9.63 10.33 13.28
N LYS A 12 -8.53 10.45 12.54
CA LYS A 12 -8.29 11.58 11.64
C LYS A 12 -8.60 11.18 10.20
N PRO A 13 -9.09 12.10 9.36
CA PRO A 13 -9.20 11.85 7.92
C PRO A 13 -7.86 11.44 7.31
N SER A 14 -7.89 10.59 6.28
CA SER A 14 -6.69 10.18 5.57
C SER A 14 -6.01 11.39 4.90
N ALA A 15 -4.78 11.70 5.27
CA ALA A 15 -4.01 12.79 4.69
C ALA A 15 -3.83 12.65 3.17
N THR A 16 -3.69 11.42 2.67
CA THR A 16 -3.59 11.14 1.22
C THR A 16 -4.88 11.52 0.48
N LEU A 17 -6.04 11.16 1.05
CA LEU A 17 -7.34 11.50 0.47
C LEU A 17 -7.63 13.01 0.54
N ALA A 18 -7.18 13.69 1.58
CA ALA A 18 -7.35 15.13 1.73
C ALA A 18 -6.57 15.91 0.66
N VAL A 19 -5.32 15.52 0.38
CA VAL A 19 -4.51 16.14 -0.67
C VAL A 19 -5.10 15.88 -2.05
N ASP A 20 -5.51 14.64 -2.33
CA ASP A 20 -6.14 14.28 -3.60
C ASP A 20 -7.45 15.06 -3.84
N ALA A 21 -8.29 15.17 -2.81
CA ALA A 21 -9.54 15.94 -2.88
C ALA A 21 -9.27 17.44 -3.14
N LYS A 22 -8.26 18.04 -2.47
CA LYS A 22 -7.87 19.44 -2.73
C LYS A 22 -7.36 19.63 -4.16
N ALA A 23 -6.54 18.70 -4.67
CA ALA A 23 -6.07 18.75 -6.05
C ALA A 23 -7.21 18.65 -7.08
N LYS A 24 -8.18 17.74 -6.83
CA LYS A 24 -9.38 17.61 -7.68
C LYS A 24 -10.25 18.85 -7.65
N ALA A 25 -10.51 19.42 -6.47
CA ALA A 25 -11.29 20.65 -6.34
C ALA A 25 -10.65 21.84 -7.07
N LEU A 26 -9.32 21.96 -7.08
CA LEU A 26 -8.62 22.97 -7.85
C LEU A 26 -8.77 22.75 -9.37
N LYS A 27 -8.72 21.50 -9.84
CA LYS A 27 -8.97 21.15 -11.25
C LYS A 27 -10.39 21.50 -11.69
N GLU A 28 -11.39 21.22 -10.84
CA GLU A 28 -12.79 21.59 -11.11
C GLU A 28 -12.99 23.11 -11.23
N GLN A 29 -12.14 23.91 -10.58
CA GLN A 29 -12.09 25.37 -10.72
C GLN A 29 -11.29 25.83 -11.97
N GLY A 30 -10.85 24.92 -12.84
CA GLY A 30 -10.09 25.23 -14.04
C GLY A 30 -8.59 25.49 -13.81
N ILE A 31 -8.08 25.22 -12.61
CA ILE A 31 -6.65 25.38 -12.30
C ILE A 31 -5.90 24.14 -12.75
N ASP A 32 -4.88 24.31 -13.57
CA ASP A 32 -4.00 23.23 -14.06
C ASP A 32 -3.10 22.70 -12.95
N VAL A 33 -3.56 21.69 -12.24
CA VAL A 33 -2.81 21.01 -11.16
C VAL A 33 -2.32 19.65 -11.65
N ILE A 34 -1.03 19.38 -11.52
CA ILE A 34 -0.46 18.06 -11.75
C ILE A 34 -0.54 17.26 -10.45
N ASN A 35 -1.40 16.24 -10.44
CA ASN A 35 -1.63 15.43 -9.25
C ASN A 35 -0.65 14.25 -9.19
N LEU A 36 0.38 14.36 -8.34
CA LEU A 36 1.33 13.29 -8.00
C LEU A 36 1.06 12.67 -6.62
N SER A 37 -0.14 12.87 -6.07
CA SER A 37 -0.56 12.26 -4.81
C SER A 37 -1.34 10.95 -4.98
N ALA A 38 -1.75 10.62 -6.22
CA ALA A 38 -2.62 9.48 -6.52
C ALA A 38 -2.06 8.15 -6.03
N GLY A 39 -2.93 7.35 -5.44
CA GLY A 39 -2.60 6.02 -4.92
C GLY A 39 -3.07 4.87 -5.82
N GLU A 40 -3.18 5.10 -7.14
CA GLU A 40 -3.69 4.13 -8.10
C GLU A 40 -2.95 4.21 -9.44
N PRO A 41 -2.87 3.09 -10.20
CA PRO A 41 -2.36 3.11 -11.57
C PRO A 41 -3.17 4.05 -12.45
N ASP A 42 -2.51 4.72 -13.40
CA ASP A 42 -3.13 5.57 -14.42
C ASP A 42 -3.55 4.79 -15.69
N PHE A 43 -3.51 3.48 -15.61
CA PHE A 43 -3.95 2.56 -16.67
C PHE A 43 -5.42 2.18 -16.47
N ASP A 44 -6.11 1.95 -17.56
CA ASP A 44 -7.41 1.30 -17.52
C ASP A 44 -7.29 -0.19 -17.18
N THR A 45 -8.34 -0.73 -16.56
CA THR A 45 -8.49 -2.19 -16.42
C THR A 45 -8.47 -2.83 -17.81
N PRO A 46 -7.66 -3.88 -18.07
CA PRO A 46 -7.61 -4.58 -19.36
C PRO A 46 -8.99 -5.02 -19.86
N GLU A 47 -9.24 -4.89 -21.18
CA GLU A 47 -10.56 -5.09 -21.77
C GLU A 47 -11.14 -6.49 -21.49
N TYR A 48 -10.32 -7.54 -21.61
CA TYR A 48 -10.76 -8.92 -21.37
C TYR A 48 -11.30 -9.14 -19.95
N ILE A 49 -10.83 -8.37 -18.96
CA ILE A 49 -11.33 -8.40 -17.57
C ILE A 49 -12.72 -7.73 -17.50
N LYS A 50 -12.87 -6.57 -18.17
CA LYS A 50 -14.15 -5.87 -18.26
C LYS A 50 -15.21 -6.70 -18.94
N GLU A 51 -14.87 -7.36 -20.05
CA GLU A 51 -15.78 -8.25 -20.78
C GLU A 51 -16.23 -9.45 -19.93
N ALA A 52 -15.32 -10.06 -19.15
CA ALA A 52 -15.68 -11.13 -18.23
C ALA A 52 -16.69 -10.67 -17.16
N CYS A 53 -16.57 -9.45 -16.68
CA CYS A 53 -17.51 -8.87 -15.74
C CYS A 53 -18.88 -8.56 -16.38
N LYS A 54 -18.90 -7.99 -17.58
CA LYS A 54 -20.12 -7.75 -18.37
C LYS A 54 -20.87 -9.05 -18.59
N LYS A 55 -20.14 -10.08 -19.06
CA LYS A 55 -20.72 -11.41 -19.25
C LYS A 55 -21.31 -11.98 -17.95
N ALA A 56 -20.63 -11.82 -16.82
CA ALA A 56 -21.14 -12.29 -15.53
C ALA A 56 -22.46 -11.60 -15.12
N LEU A 57 -22.60 -10.30 -15.45
CA LEU A 57 -23.86 -9.58 -15.28
C LEU A 57 -24.95 -10.12 -16.19
N ASP A 58 -24.66 -10.33 -17.48
CA ASP A 58 -25.59 -10.89 -18.46
C ASP A 58 -26.03 -12.32 -18.10
N ASP A 59 -25.12 -13.12 -17.55
CA ASP A 59 -25.39 -14.47 -17.03
C ASP A 59 -26.18 -14.46 -15.70
N GLY A 60 -26.52 -13.29 -15.16
CA GLY A 60 -27.34 -13.14 -13.95
C GLY A 60 -26.61 -13.37 -12.63
N LEU A 61 -25.26 -13.25 -12.58
CA LEU A 61 -24.47 -13.36 -11.34
C LEU A 61 -24.66 -12.12 -10.46
N THR A 62 -25.90 -11.86 -10.04
CA THR A 62 -26.31 -10.66 -9.30
C THR A 62 -26.94 -10.99 -7.94
N LYS A 63 -26.80 -12.22 -7.47
CA LYS A 63 -27.37 -12.72 -6.21
C LYS A 63 -26.28 -12.89 -5.15
N TYR A 64 -26.70 -13.14 -3.92
CA TYR A 64 -25.79 -13.50 -2.85
C TYR A 64 -25.00 -14.77 -3.18
N ILE A 65 -23.74 -14.76 -2.80
CA ILE A 65 -22.83 -15.90 -2.89
C ILE A 65 -22.29 -16.23 -1.50
N ALA A 66 -21.51 -17.29 -1.38
CA ALA A 66 -20.86 -17.65 -0.13
C ALA A 66 -19.92 -16.52 0.35
N THR A 67 -19.93 -16.21 1.65
CA THR A 67 -19.12 -15.16 2.27
C THR A 67 -17.64 -15.21 1.90
N PRO A 68 -16.96 -16.40 1.88
CA PRO A 68 -15.55 -16.44 1.48
C PRO A 68 -15.28 -16.09 0.02
N GLY A 69 -16.30 -15.88 -0.78
CA GLY A 69 -16.22 -15.58 -2.22
C GLY A 69 -16.41 -16.82 -3.10
N LEU A 70 -16.46 -16.58 -4.42
CA LEU A 70 -16.63 -17.62 -5.42
C LEU A 70 -15.54 -18.69 -5.29
N LEU A 71 -15.95 -19.95 -5.27
CA LEU A 71 -15.01 -21.07 -5.19
C LEU A 71 -14.02 -21.08 -6.38
N SER A 72 -14.48 -20.69 -7.57
CA SER A 72 -13.63 -20.58 -8.75
C SER A 72 -12.53 -19.52 -8.58
N LEU A 73 -12.83 -18.34 -8.04
CA LEU A 73 -11.84 -17.32 -7.74
C LEU A 73 -10.86 -17.78 -6.65
N ARG A 74 -11.35 -18.40 -5.57
CA ARG A 74 -10.46 -18.93 -4.50
C ARG A 74 -9.49 -19.98 -5.05
N LYS A 75 -9.93 -20.86 -5.96
CA LYS A 75 -9.05 -21.80 -6.67
C LYS A 75 -8.03 -21.08 -7.56
N ALA A 76 -8.45 -20.04 -8.29
CA ALA A 76 -7.55 -19.24 -9.12
C ALA A 76 -6.46 -18.54 -8.26
N ILE A 77 -6.83 -18.03 -7.07
CA ILE A 77 -5.88 -17.46 -6.11
C ILE A 77 -4.88 -18.53 -5.66
N CYS A 78 -5.33 -19.72 -5.26
CA CYS A 78 -4.45 -20.82 -4.87
C CYS A 78 -3.47 -21.20 -5.98
N GLN A 79 -3.96 -21.33 -7.22
CA GLN A 79 -3.12 -21.62 -8.39
C GLN A 79 -2.09 -20.52 -8.64
N ARG A 80 -2.47 -19.27 -8.44
CA ARG A 80 -1.55 -18.13 -8.59
C ARG A 80 -0.45 -18.16 -7.55
N PHE A 81 -0.77 -18.47 -6.29
CA PHE A 81 0.23 -18.64 -5.23
C PHE A 81 1.20 -19.77 -5.52
N GLU A 82 0.71 -20.91 -6.02
CA GLU A 82 1.59 -22.04 -6.41
C GLU A 82 2.52 -21.62 -7.57
N THR A 83 1.99 -20.92 -8.58
CA THR A 83 2.77 -20.49 -9.74
C THR A 83 3.82 -19.42 -9.37
N ASP A 84 3.45 -18.45 -8.54
CA ASP A 84 4.27 -17.25 -8.28
C ASP A 84 5.25 -17.43 -7.14
N TYR A 85 4.86 -18.18 -6.09
CA TYR A 85 5.64 -18.33 -4.87
C TYR A 85 6.06 -19.78 -4.57
N GLY A 86 5.51 -20.76 -5.29
CA GLY A 86 5.71 -22.18 -5.01
C GLY A 86 4.93 -22.73 -3.81
N PHE A 87 4.00 -21.95 -3.23
CA PHE A 87 3.21 -22.36 -2.06
C PHE A 87 1.86 -22.92 -2.47
N LYS A 88 1.51 -24.07 -1.90
CA LYS A 88 0.20 -24.72 -2.11
C LYS A 88 -0.76 -24.34 -0.99
N TYR A 89 -1.84 -23.67 -1.36
CA TYR A 89 -2.98 -23.39 -0.49
C TYR A 89 -4.24 -24.08 -0.99
N THR A 90 -5.19 -24.29 -0.11
CA THR A 90 -6.53 -24.78 -0.44
C THR A 90 -7.54 -23.64 -0.42
N PRO A 91 -8.68 -23.76 -1.13
CA PRO A 91 -9.69 -22.70 -1.11
C PRO A 91 -10.19 -22.31 0.29
N ASP A 92 -10.10 -23.20 1.28
CA ASP A 92 -10.51 -22.92 2.66
C ASP A 92 -9.48 -22.08 3.45
N GLU A 93 -8.32 -21.88 2.86
CA GLU A 93 -7.26 -20.98 3.36
C GLU A 93 -7.31 -19.60 2.68
N VAL A 94 -8.39 -19.29 1.93
CA VAL A 94 -8.56 -18.04 1.17
C VAL A 94 -9.90 -17.41 1.48
N LEU A 95 -9.88 -16.11 1.86
CA LEU A 95 -11.04 -15.24 1.99
C LEU A 95 -10.97 -14.11 0.99
N VAL A 96 -11.92 -14.04 0.06
CA VAL A 96 -12.08 -12.89 -0.85
C VAL A 96 -12.78 -11.75 -0.12
N THR A 97 -12.23 -10.55 -0.24
CA THR A 97 -12.65 -9.37 0.52
C THR A 97 -12.94 -8.17 -0.41
N THR A 98 -13.60 -7.15 0.13
CA THR A 98 -13.85 -5.87 -0.58
C THR A 98 -12.57 -5.03 -0.65
N GLY A 99 -11.61 -5.51 -1.44
CA GLY A 99 -10.25 -5.00 -1.56
C GLY A 99 -9.35 -5.46 -0.40
N ALA A 100 -8.03 -5.35 -0.60
CA ALA A 100 -7.00 -5.71 0.39
C ALA A 100 -7.19 -4.99 1.73
N LYS A 101 -7.69 -3.74 1.71
CA LYS A 101 -7.96 -2.97 2.93
C LYS A 101 -8.90 -3.69 3.89
N GLN A 102 -9.96 -4.32 3.38
CA GLN A 102 -10.88 -5.09 4.22
C GLN A 102 -10.23 -6.38 4.72
N ALA A 103 -9.36 -7.03 3.93
CA ALA A 103 -8.61 -8.20 4.39
C ALA A 103 -7.77 -7.87 5.63
N ILE A 104 -7.01 -6.77 5.60
CA ILE A 104 -6.23 -6.26 6.73
C ILE A 104 -7.15 -5.97 7.92
N PHE A 105 -8.24 -5.24 7.69
CA PHE A 105 -9.16 -4.84 8.75
C PHE A 105 -9.82 -6.03 9.43
N ASN A 106 -10.31 -7.02 8.65
CA ASN A 106 -10.90 -8.24 9.20
C ASN A 106 -9.88 -9.04 10.03
N PHE A 107 -8.62 -9.12 9.54
CA PHE A 107 -7.54 -9.82 10.24
C PHE A 107 -7.21 -9.16 11.58
N LEU A 108 -7.07 -7.84 11.61
CA LEU A 108 -6.77 -7.10 12.84
C LEU A 108 -7.91 -7.20 13.84
N LEU A 109 -9.18 -7.12 13.40
CA LEU A 109 -10.35 -7.35 14.27
C LEU A 109 -10.42 -8.79 14.82
N ALA A 110 -9.90 -9.77 14.07
CA ALA A 110 -9.90 -11.18 14.48
C ALA A 110 -8.79 -11.52 15.48
N THR A 111 -7.71 -10.72 15.52
CA THR A 111 -6.47 -11.11 16.21
C THR A 111 -6.05 -10.18 17.34
N ILE A 112 -6.58 -8.96 17.40
CA ILE A 112 -6.19 -7.94 18.38
C ILE A 112 -7.21 -7.90 19.53
N ASN A 113 -6.72 -7.98 20.74
CA ASN A 113 -7.45 -7.60 21.94
C ASN A 113 -7.04 -6.21 22.42
N LYS A 114 -7.85 -5.61 23.29
CA LYS A 114 -7.55 -4.28 23.83
C LYS A 114 -6.18 -4.22 24.51
N GLY A 115 -5.32 -3.35 23.95
CA GLY A 115 -3.99 -3.10 24.48
C GLY A 115 -2.89 -4.02 23.92
N ASP A 116 -3.22 -4.97 23.03
CA ASP A 116 -2.23 -5.73 22.29
C ASP A 116 -1.42 -4.80 21.37
N GLU A 117 -0.13 -5.04 21.25
CA GLU A 117 0.78 -4.23 20.48
C GLU A 117 1.10 -4.90 19.13
N VAL A 118 1.09 -4.09 18.04
CA VAL A 118 1.46 -4.53 16.71
C VAL A 118 2.61 -3.68 16.19
N LEU A 119 3.70 -4.31 15.78
CA LEU A 119 4.85 -3.63 15.20
C LEU A 119 4.56 -3.15 13.78
N ILE A 120 4.90 -1.90 13.51
CA ILE A 120 4.85 -1.28 12.18
C ILE A 120 6.19 -0.64 11.89
N LEU A 121 6.79 -0.95 10.75
CA LEU A 121 8.06 -0.38 10.32
C LEU A 121 7.80 0.93 9.56
N SER A 122 8.35 2.04 10.04
CA SER A 122 8.28 3.34 9.36
C SER A 122 9.37 3.43 8.29
N PRO A 123 9.07 3.98 7.08
CA PRO A 123 7.77 4.51 6.64
C PRO A 123 6.75 3.40 6.33
N TYR A 124 5.48 3.65 6.64
CA TYR A 124 4.40 2.67 6.53
C TYR A 124 3.19 3.23 5.76
N TRP A 125 2.30 2.36 5.28
CA TRP A 125 1.04 2.81 4.71
C TRP A 125 0.12 3.41 5.78
N VAL A 126 -0.38 4.61 5.51
CA VAL A 126 -1.10 5.50 6.42
C VAL A 126 -2.27 4.85 7.19
N SER A 127 -2.83 3.75 6.70
CA SER A 127 -4.00 3.11 7.31
C SER A 127 -3.65 2.08 8.38
N TYR A 128 -2.42 1.57 8.45
CA TYR A 128 -2.08 0.53 9.44
C TYR A 128 -2.28 0.98 10.89
N PRO A 129 -1.72 2.13 11.34
CA PRO A 129 -1.91 2.57 12.74
C PRO A 129 -3.38 2.72 13.09
N VAL A 130 -4.13 3.38 12.19
CA VAL A 130 -5.56 3.68 12.41
C VAL A 130 -6.40 2.40 12.52
N MET A 131 -6.10 1.37 11.69
CA MET A 131 -6.83 0.10 11.76
C MET A 131 -6.53 -0.66 13.05
N ILE A 132 -5.28 -0.62 13.53
CA ILE A 132 -4.90 -1.22 14.82
C ILE A 132 -5.62 -0.52 15.96
N GLU A 133 -5.68 0.81 15.97
CA GLU A 133 -6.40 1.61 16.96
C GLU A 133 -7.92 1.32 16.96
N ILE A 134 -8.54 1.17 15.78
CA ILE A 134 -9.96 0.79 15.66
C ILE A 134 -10.20 -0.61 16.28
N ALA A 135 -9.24 -1.53 16.11
CA ALA A 135 -9.27 -2.84 16.74
C ALA A 135 -8.90 -2.81 18.24
N GLU A 136 -8.75 -1.61 18.85
CA GLU A 136 -8.37 -1.36 20.24
C GLU A 136 -6.94 -1.80 20.60
N GLY A 137 -6.09 -2.06 19.59
CA GLY A 137 -4.66 -2.32 19.74
C GLY A 137 -3.81 -1.05 19.79
N VAL A 138 -2.52 -1.24 20.02
CA VAL A 138 -1.51 -0.18 20.10
C VAL A 138 -0.50 -0.34 18.96
N PRO A 139 -0.45 0.61 18.01
CA PRO A 139 0.58 0.58 16.98
C PRO A 139 1.95 0.93 17.58
N LYS A 140 2.91 0.02 17.48
CA LYS A 140 4.31 0.22 17.90
C LYS A 140 5.14 0.54 16.67
N ILE A 141 5.51 1.81 16.53
CA ILE A 141 6.26 2.29 15.37
C ILE A 141 7.75 2.07 15.61
N VAL A 142 8.39 1.32 14.71
CA VAL A 142 9.85 1.18 14.67
C VAL A 142 10.37 2.03 13.52
N PHE A 143 11.16 3.03 13.85
CA PHE A 143 11.71 3.95 12.85
C PHE A 143 12.88 3.32 12.09
N SER A 144 12.98 3.67 10.81
CA SER A 144 14.11 3.35 9.96
C SER A 144 14.55 4.56 9.16
N SER A 145 15.80 4.55 8.71
CA SER A 145 16.38 5.65 7.97
C SER A 145 16.65 5.29 6.50
N MET A 146 16.78 6.31 5.68
CA MET A 146 17.14 6.16 4.26
C MET A 146 18.52 5.53 4.10
N GLU A 147 19.47 5.85 4.97
CA GLU A 147 20.84 5.30 4.96
C GLU A 147 20.88 3.79 5.17
N LYS A 148 19.82 3.21 5.76
CA LYS A 148 19.61 1.77 5.95
C LYS A 148 18.56 1.19 4.99
N ASN A 149 18.31 1.83 3.86
CA ASN A 149 17.29 1.41 2.89
C ASN A 149 15.89 1.22 3.51
N PHE A 150 15.58 1.96 4.55
CA PHE A 150 14.37 1.82 5.36
C PHE A 150 14.15 0.40 5.91
N GLU A 151 15.23 -0.35 6.13
CA GLU A 151 15.26 -1.59 6.91
C GLU A 151 15.80 -1.27 8.30
N PRO A 152 14.96 -1.26 9.37
CA PRO A 152 15.44 -1.01 10.72
C PRO A 152 16.41 -2.09 11.18
N ASP A 153 17.36 -1.75 12.05
CA ASP A 153 18.17 -2.75 12.70
C ASP A 153 17.30 -3.76 13.45
N LEU A 154 17.60 -5.04 13.32
CA LEU A 154 16.86 -6.09 14.01
C LEU A 154 16.86 -5.90 15.52
N SER A 155 17.95 -5.39 16.09
CA SER A 155 18.06 -5.05 17.51
C SER A 155 17.10 -3.91 17.92
N GLU A 156 16.83 -2.95 17.03
CA GLU A 156 15.84 -1.89 17.31
C GLU A 156 14.41 -2.44 17.24
N ILE A 157 14.14 -3.35 16.30
CA ILE A 157 12.86 -4.06 16.26
C ILE A 157 12.67 -4.86 17.55
N GLU A 158 13.69 -5.62 17.96
CA GLU A 158 13.65 -6.46 19.14
C GLU A 158 13.42 -5.67 20.44
N LYS A 159 14.05 -4.51 20.62
CA LYS A 159 13.84 -3.62 21.77
C LYS A 159 12.39 -3.11 21.88
N ASN A 160 11.67 -3.05 20.76
CA ASN A 160 10.27 -2.64 20.73
C ASN A 160 9.29 -3.80 21.00
N ILE A 161 9.77 -5.04 21.10
CA ILE A 161 8.95 -6.20 21.46
C ILE A 161 8.76 -6.25 22.98
N THR A 162 7.51 -6.30 23.40
CA THR A 162 7.11 -6.46 24.80
C THR A 162 6.24 -7.71 24.96
N PRO A 163 5.89 -8.13 26.19
CA PRO A 163 4.94 -9.23 26.39
C PRO A 163 3.54 -8.98 25.80
N LYS A 164 3.21 -7.75 25.40
CA LYS A 164 1.95 -7.39 24.74
C LYS A 164 2.05 -7.40 23.22
N THR A 165 3.25 -7.54 22.66
CA THR A 165 3.47 -7.54 21.21
C THR A 165 3.03 -8.89 20.65
N ILE A 166 2.07 -8.86 19.72
CA ILE A 166 1.45 -10.07 19.15
C ILE A 166 1.80 -10.29 17.68
N GLY A 167 2.28 -9.25 16.98
CA GLY A 167 2.57 -9.39 15.55
C GLY A 167 3.26 -8.20 14.92
N ILE A 168 3.59 -8.37 13.64
CA ILE A 168 4.26 -7.38 12.80
C ILE A 168 3.58 -7.28 11.45
N ILE A 169 3.48 -6.06 10.89
CA ILE A 169 3.00 -5.81 9.53
C ILE A 169 4.20 -5.52 8.63
N LEU A 170 4.30 -6.25 7.51
CA LEU A 170 5.30 -6.06 6.46
C LEU A 170 4.60 -5.66 5.16
N ASN A 171 5.18 -4.72 4.40
CA ASN A 171 4.69 -4.33 3.08
C ASN A 171 5.86 -4.22 2.10
N SER A 172 5.96 -5.15 1.15
CA SER A 172 7.06 -5.22 0.18
C SER A 172 6.58 -5.77 -1.17
N PRO A 173 6.75 -5.02 -2.28
CA PRO A 173 7.27 -3.65 -2.38
C PRO A 173 6.45 -2.64 -1.59
N SER A 174 7.12 -1.65 -0.99
CA SER A 174 6.54 -0.79 0.03
C SER A 174 5.86 0.47 -0.54
N ASN A 175 4.75 0.84 0.03
CA ASN A 175 4.18 2.18 -0.03
C ASN A 175 4.49 2.88 1.32
N PRO A 176 5.33 3.94 1.35
CA PRO A 176 5.56 4.91 0.28
C PRO A 176 6.89 4.77 -0.47
N THR A 177 7.83 3.91 -0.05
CA THR A 177 9.23 3.99 -0.47
C THR A 177 9.50 3.42 -1.87
N GLY A 178 8.66 2.49 -2.33
CA GLY A 178 8.92 1.72 -3.54
C GLY A 178 10.05 0.68 -3.39
N LEU A 179 10.56 0.45 -2.17
CA LEU A 179 11.65 -0.47 -1.91
C LEU A 179 11.14 -1.89 -1.62
N ILE A 180 12.02 -2.85 -1.80
CA ILE A 180 11.79 -4.27 -1.56
C ILE A 180 12.72 -4.70 -0.43
N TYR A 181 12.19 -5.34 0.60
CA TYR A 181 13.02 -5.86 1.69
C TYR A 181 14.02 -6.89 1.20
N SER A 182 15.23 -6.82 1.76
CA SER A 182 16.30 -7.79 1.50
C SER A 182 15.95 -9.17 2.08
N ASP A 183 16.53 -10.24 1.48
CA ASP A 183 16.36 -11.60 1.99
C ASP A 183 16.98 -11.72 3.40
N GLU A 184 18.07 -11.02 3.66
CA GLU A 184 18.75 -10.96 4.97
C GLU A 184 17.85 -10.33 6.02
N PHE A 185 17.20 -9.22 5.70
CA PHE A 185 16.27 -8.56 6.60
C PHE A 185 15.07 -9.46 6.90
N LEU A 186 14.45 -10.07 5.87
CA LEU A 186 13.31 -10.96 6.05
C LEU A 186 13.67 -12.21 6.88
N LYS A 187 14.89 -12.78 6.73
CA LYS A 187 15.38 -13.86 7.59
C LYS A 187 15.51 -13.41 9.05
N GLY A 188 16.06 -12.22 9.28
CA GLY A 188 16.15 -11.66 10.63
C GLY A 188 14.79 -11.46 11.27
N ILE A 189 13.82 -10.94 10.52
CA ILE A 189 12.42 -10.84 10.99
C ILE A 189 11.86 -12.23 11.32
N ALA A 190 12.11 -13.23 10.48
CA ALA A 190 11.63 -14.58 10.71
C ALA A 190 12.16 -15.18 12.04
N GLU A 191 13.42 -14.92 12.39
CA GLU A 191 13.98 -15.35 13.67
C GLU A 191 13.31 -14.63 14.87
N LEU A 192 13.03 -13.32 14.76
CA LEU A 192 12.29 -12.61 15.80
C LEU A 192 10.84 -13.14 15.94
N VAL A 193 10.17 -13.42 14.82
CA VAL A 193 8.83 -14.02 14.80
C VAL A 193 8.81 -15.37 15.51
N LYS A 194 9.80 -16.23 15.28
CA LYS A 194 9.94 -17.51 15.95
C LYS A 194 10.20 -17.33 17.45
N LYS A 195 11.19 -16.49 17.80
CA LYS A 195 11.63 -16.24 19.18
C LYS A 195 10.52 -15.71 20.07
N TYR A 196 9.71 -14.78 19.56
CA TYR A 196 8.68 -14.10 20.33
C TYR A 196 7.25 -14.58 20.01
N ASN A 197 7.13 -15.64 19.22
CA ASN A 197 5.85 -16.24 18.84
C ASN A 197 4.85 -15.25 18.21
N LEU A 198 5.34 -14.35 17.35
CA LEU A 198 4.53 -13.33 16.68
C LEU A 198 3.81 -13.90 15.45
N TRP A 199 2.71 -13.25 15.05
CA TRP A 199 2.19 -13.40 13.68
C TRP A 199 2.78 -12.34 12.75
N VAL A 200 2.75 -12.61 11.44
CA VAL A 200 3.13 -11.67 10.38
C VAL A 200 1.93 -11.43 9.48
N LEU A 201 1.56 -10.17 9.28
CA LEU A 201 0.67 -9.76 8.20
C LEU A 201 1.52 -9.20 7.04
N SER A 202 1.64 -9.98 5.96
CA SER A 202 2.37 -9.59 4.76
C SER A 202 1.42 -8.94 3.77
N ASP A 203 1.54 -7.63 3.57
CA ASP A 203 0.77 -6.88 2.58
C ASP A 203 1.54 -6.87 1.26
N ASP A 204 1.19 -7.82 0.39
CA ASP A 204 1.86 -8.10 -0.88
C ASP A 204 1.14 -7.44 -2.07
N ILE A 205 0.32 -6.38 -1.84
CA ILE A 205 -0.55 -5.75 -2.86
C ILE A 205 0.22 -5.23 -4.09
N TYR A 206 1.53 -5.02 -3.98
CA TYR A 206 2.41 -4.57 -5.05
C TYR A 206 3.35 -5.67 -5.57
N ASP A 207 3.15 -6.92 -5.22
CA ASP A 207 4.04 -8.05 -5.46
C ASP A 207 4.50 -8.22 -6.92
N LYS A 208 3.63 -7.89 -7.89
CA LYS A 208 3.92 -7.95 -9.33
C LYS A 208 4.54 -6.66 -9.89
N LEU A 209 4.53 -5.58 -9.14
CA LEU A 209 5.09 -4.30 -9.57
C LEU A 209 6.55 -4.18 -9.09
N ARG A 210 7.41 -5.08 -9.56
CA ARG A 210 8.84 -5.15 -9.27
C ARG A 210 9.63 -4.86 -10.54
N PHE A 211 10.60 -3.95 -10.46
CA PHE A 211 11.39 -3.49 -11.61
C PHE A 211 12.56 -4.39 -11.96
N ASP A 212 12.88 -5.37 -11.11
CA ASP A 212 13.81 -6.44 -11.41
C ASP A 212 13.17 -7.60 -12.21
N PHE A 213 11.85 -7.54 -12.42
CA PHE A 213 11.03 -8.54 -13.12
C PHE A 213 11.18 -9.98 -12.60
N LYS A 214 11.67 -10.14 -11.38
CA LYS A 214 11.78 -11.45 -10.72
C LYS A 214 10.42 -11.90 -10.16
N PRO A 215 10.25 -13.20 -9.88
CA PRO A 215 9.09 -13.70 -9.15
C PRO A 215 8.87 -12.92 -7.85
N PRO A 216 7.61 -12.73 -7.43
CA PRO A 216 7.31 -12.09 -6.15
C PRO A 216 7.92 -12.86 -4.98
N LYS A 217 8.24 -12.13 -3.93
CA LYS A 217 8.81 -12.68 -2.69
C LYS A 217 8.13 -12.05 -1.48
N ASN A 218 7.97 -12.84 -0.45
CA ASN A 218 7.61 -12.40 0.89
C ASN A 218 8.39 -13.19 1.95
N ILE A 219 8.05 -13.05 3.22
CA ILE A 219 8.77 -13.71 4.31
C ILE A 219 8.75 -15.25 4.19
N LEU A 220 7.70 -15.85 3.63
CA LEU A 220 7.64 -17.30 3.42
C LEU A 220 8.67 -17.79 2.39
N SER A 221 9.12 -16.94 1.48
CA SER A 221 10.16 -17.29 0.51
C SER A 221 11.51 -17.59 1.17
N VAL A 222 11.75 -17.07 2.38
CA VAL A 222 12.98 -17.28 3.16
C VAL A 222 12.76 -18.10 4.42
N ALA A 223 11.53 -18.22 4.91
CA ALA A 223 11.14 -18.96 6.12
C ALA A 223 9.80 -19.69 5.94
N PRO A 224 9.74 -20.73 5.08
CA PRO A 224 8.51 -21.46 4.77
C PRO A 224 7.88 -22.17 5.98
N ASP A 225 8.66 -22.44 7.01
CA ASP A 225 8.22 -23.02 8.28
C ASP A 225 7.32 -22.09 9.10
N LEU A 226 7.28 -20.79 8.77
CA LEU A 226 6.38 -19.82 9.39
C LEU A 226 4.96 -19.80 8.80
N ARG A 227 4.59 -20.72 7.91
CA ARG A 227 3.33 -20.73 7.15
C ARG A 227 2.10 -20.50 8.05
N GLU A 228 2.04 -21.15 9.22
CA GLU A 228 0.89 -21.04 10.13
C GLU A 228 0.83 -19.69 10.88
N LYS A 229 1.89 -18.89 10.81
CA LYS A 229 1.99 -17.57 11.46
C LYS A 229 1.98 -16.41 10.47
N VAL A 230 2.04 -16.69 9.18
CA VAL A 230 2.07 -15.66 8.12
C VAL A 230 0.72 -15.60 7.42
N PHE A 231 0.15 -14.41 7.41
CA PHE A 231 -1.11 -14.10 6.76
C PHE A 231 -0.83 -13.12 5.62
N ILE A 232 -1.21 -13.50 4.40
CA ILE A 232 -0.86 -12.73 3.19
C ILE A 232 -2.09 -12.00 2.70
N VAL A 233 -1.95 -10.69 2.56
CA VAL A 233 -2.96 -9.81 1.94
C VAL A 233 -2.51 -9.45 0.54
N ASN A 234 -3.40 -9.61 -0.42
CA ASN A 234 -3.16 -9.19 -1.79
C ASN A 234 -4.49 -8.84 -2.48
N GLY A 235 -4.47 -8.52 -3.77
CA GLY A 235 -5.65 -8.18 -4.53
C GLY A 235 -5.35 -7.75 -5.96
N VAL A 236 -6.40 -7.45 -6.71
CA VAL A 236 -6.30 -7.04 -8.11
C VAL A 236 -6.06 -5.54 -8.30
N SER A 237 -6.17 -4.75 -7.24
CA SER A 237 -6.23 -3.27 -7.32
C SER A 237 -5.05 -2.65 -8.04
N LYS A 238 -3.81 -3.12 -7.78
CA LYS A 238 -2.59 -2.47 -8.29
C LYS A 238 -2.05 -3.20 -9.51
N THR A 239 -1.96 -4.51 -9.42
CA THR A 239 -1.44 -5.39 -10.45
C THR A 239 -2.24 -5.34 -11.75
N TYR A 240 -3.57 -5.13 -11.66
CA TYR A 240 -4.46 -5.17 -12.83
C TYR A 240 -5.22 -3.85 -13.07
N ALA A 241 -4.79 -2.75 -12.44
CA ALA A 241 -5.46 -1.45 -12.53
C ALA A 241 -6.96 -1.54 -12.21
N MET A 242 -7.30 -2.21 -11.11
CA MET A 242 -8.68 -2.52 -10.69
C MET A 242 -9.03 -1.92 -9.32
N THR A 243 -8.59 -0.70 -9.03
CA THR A 243 -8.80 -0.08 -7.71
C THR A 243 -10.27 0.09 -7.36
N GLY A 244 -11.10 0.49 -8.32
CA GLY A 244 -12.54 0.69 -8.18
C GLY A 244 -13.36 -0.60 -8.10
N TRP A 245 -12.81 -1.76 -8.49
CA TRP A 245 -13.51 -3.05 -8.48
C TRP A 245 -13.67 -3.62 -7.06
N ARG A 246 -12.84 -3.20 -6.12
CA ARG A 246 -12.88 -3.59 -4.70
C ARG A 246 -12.78 -5.12 -4.50
N ILE A 247 -11.80 -5.77 -5.12
CA ILE A 247 -11.49 -7.19 -4.92
C ILE A 247 -10.07 -7.36 -4.39
N GLY A 248 -9.97 -8.01 -3.23
CA GLY A 248 -8.74 -8.46 -2.61
C GLY A 248 -8.96 -9.76 -1.88
N TRP A 249 -7.97 -10.22 -1.16
CA TRP A 249 -8.06 -11.47 -0.39
C TRP A 249 -7.08 -11.52 0.76
N LEU A 250 -7.40 -12.36 1.73
CA LEU A 250 -6.54 -12.83 2.81
C LEU A 250 -6.25 -14.32 2.58
N VAL A 251 -4.98 -14.71 2.72
CA VAL A 251 -4.55 -16.12 2.68
C VAL A 251 -3.81 -16.45 3.97
N GLY A 252 -4.10 -17.59 4.58
CA GLY A 252 -3.48 -18.03 5.83
C GLY A 252 -4.12 -19.29 6.38
N SER A 253 -3.91 -19.58 7.67
CA SER A 253 -4.47 -20.77 8.31
C SER A 253 -6.01 -20.81 8.25
N LYS A 254 -6.56 -22.00 8.07
CA LYS A 254 -8.02 -22.20 7.96
C LYS A 254 -8.79 -21.64 9.15
N GLU A 255 -8.21 -21.71 10.32
CA GLU A 255 -8.83 -21.21 11.56
C GLU A 255 -9.06 -19.70 11.48
N ILE A 256 -8.02 -18.94 11.15
CA ILE A 256 -8.10 -17.47 11.05
C ILE A 256 -8.97 -17.06 9.86
N ILE A 257 -8.86 -17.74 8.72
CA ILE A 257 -9.72 -17.49 7.56
C ILE A 257 -11.20 -17.67 7.91
N LYS A 258 -11.54 -18.71 8.67
CA LYS A 258 -12.92 -18.94 9.15
C LYS A 258 -13.40 -17.80 10.05
N VAL A 259 -12.58 -17.35 11.00
CA VAL A 259 -12.94 -16.24 11.91
C VAL A 259 -13.10 -14.94 11.13
N CYS A 260 -12.16 -14.60 10.24
CA CYS A 260 -12.26 -13.43 9.36
C CYS A 260 -13.49 -13.48 8.45
N SER A 261 -13.86 -14.67 7.95
CA SER A 261 -15.08 -14.87 7.16
C SER A 261 -16.34 -14.62 7.99
N ASN A 262 -16.37 -15.02 9.28
CA ASN A 262 -17.48 -14.74 10.16
C ASN A 262 -17.64 -13.22 10.39
N ILE A 263 -16.54 -12.51 10.64
CA ILE A 263 -16.54 -11.03 10.76
C ILE A 263 -17.06 -10.39 9.48
N GLN A 264 -16.57 -10.85 8.32
CA GLN A 264 -17.03 -10.36 7.01
C GLN A 264 -18.53 -10.61 6.80
N GLY A 265 -19.04 -11.76 7.20
CA GLY A 265 -20.46 -12.11 7.11
C GLY A 265 -21.36 -11.18 7.91
N GLN A 266 -20.86 -10.57 8.98
CA GLN A 266 -21.58 -9.59 9.82
C GLN A 266 -21.34 -8.14 9.40
N SER A 267 -20.48 -7.88 8.41
CA SER A 267 -20.17 -6.52 7.94
C SER A 267 -20.62 -6.30 6.49
N THR A 268 -19.91 -6.86 5.52
CA THR A 268 -20.14 -6.66 4.09
C THR A 268 -20.76 -7.87 3.39
N SER A 269 -20.99 -8.97 4.09
CA SER A 269 -21.38 -10.29 3.58
C SER A 269 -20.30 -10.88 2.66
N HIS A 270 -20.20 -10.42 1.43
CA HIS A 270 -19.18 -10.85 0.47
C HIS A 270 -18.81 -9.71 -0.48
N ALA A 271 -17.65 -9.81 -1.13
CA ALA A 271 -17.29 -8.89 -2.19
C ALA A 271 -18.20 -9.10 -3.42
N THR A 272 -18.37 -8.06 -4.23
CA THR A 272 -19.28 -8.02 -5.40
C THR A 272 -19.10 -9.24 -6.31
N SER A 273 -20.17 -10.01 -6.51
CA SER A 273 -20.13 -11.32 -7.18
C SER A 273 -19.61 -11.26 -8.62
N PHE A 274 -20.15 -10.36 -9.46
CA PHE A 274 -19.70 -10.21 -10.85
C PHE A 274 -18.30 -9.61 -10.97
N ALA A 275 -17.87 -8.74 -10.03
CA ALA A 275 -16.50 -8.24 -10.00
C ALA A 275 -15.48 -9.35 -9.68
N GLN A 276 -15.88 -10.38 -8.92
CA GLN A 276 -15.04 -11.53 -8.65
C GLN A 276 -14.77 -12.35 -9.92
N LYS A 277 -15.70 -12.38 -10.91
CA LYS A 277 -15.44 -13.02 -12.21
C LYS A 277 -14.37 -12.26 -13.00
N GLY A 278 -14.39 -10.93 -12.98
CA GLY A 278 -13.30 -10.14 -13.55
C GLY A 278 -11.95 -10.46 -12.90
N ALA A 279 -11.92 -10.55 -11.55
CA ALA A 279 -10.70 -10.91 -10.82
C ALA A 279 -10.22 -12.34 -11.13
N GLU A 280 -11.12 -13.30 -11.27
CA GLU A 280 -10.80 -14.67 -11.66
C GLU A 280 -10.09 -14.70 -13.01
N ILE A 281 -10.65 -14.01 -14.02
CA ILE A 281 -10.05 -13.91 -15.35
C ILE A 281 -8.71 -13.15 -15.32
N ALA A 282 -8.58 -12.11 -14.52
CA ALA A 282 -7.31 -11.41 -14.33
C ALA A 282 -6.20 -12.36 -13.85
N LEU A 283 -6.51 -13.27 -12.91
CA LEU A 283 -5.55 -14.21 -12.35
C LEU A 283 -5.23 -15.37 -13.28
N THR A 284 -6.21 -15.86 -14.08
CA THR A 284 -6.07 -17.06 -14.90
C THR A 284 -5.60 -16.80 -16.32
N SER A 285 -5.72 -15.58 -16.82
CA SER A 285 -5.28 -15.18 -18.16
C SER A 285 -3.77 -14.89 -18.22
N SER A 286 -3.28 -14.61 -19.45
CA SER A 286 -1.90 -14.12 -19.65
C SER A 286 -1.61 -12.92 -18.77
N GLN A 287 -0.40 -12.88 -18.23
CA GLN A 287 0.09 -11.76 -17.41
C GLN A 287 0.87 -10.71 -18.23
N ASP A 288 0.73 -10.73 -19.54
CA ASP A 288 1.53 -9.86 -20.41
C ASP A 288 1.17 -8.37 -20.26
N GLU A 289 -0.12 -8.05 -20.03
CA GLU A 289 -0.54 -6.66 -19.74
C GLU A 289 0.04 -6.16 -18.41
N VAL A 290 0.16 -7.02 -17.39
CA VAL A 290 0.82 -6.70 -16.13
C VAL A 290 2.30 -6.41 -16.36
N LYS A 291 2.99 -7.24 -17.16
CA LYS A 291 4.41 -7.03 -17.49
C LYS A 291 4.63 -5.73 -18.26
N LYS A 292 3.74 -5.42 -19.23
CA LYS A 292 3.79 -4.15 -19.98
C LYS A 292 3.63 -2.94 -19.05
N MET A 293 2.62 -2.95 -18.19
CA MET A 293 2.39 -1.88 -17.21
C MET A 293 3.58 -1.73 -16.25
N CYS A 294 4.12 -2.84 -15.74
CA CYS A 294 5.28 -2.82 -14.85
C CYS A 294 6.51 -2.22 -15.55
N LYS A 295 6.74 -2.54 -16.86
CA LYS A 295 7.82 -1.95 -17.65
C LYS A 295 7.68 -0.43 -17.77
N VAL A 296 6.47 0.06 -18.07
CA VAL A 296 6.21 1.51 -18.14
C VAL A 296 6.48 2.18 -16.78
N PHE A 297 6.06 1.57 -15.68
CA PHE A 297 6.39 2.11 -14.36
C PHE A 297 7.90 2.11 -14.08
N ALA A 298 8.63 1.09 -14.48
CA ALA A 298 10.10 1.07 -14.34
C ALA A 298 10.77 2.21 -15.15
N GLU A 299 10.30 2.47 -16.37
CA GLU A 299 10.78 3.58 -17.22
C GLU A 299 10.47 4.94 -16.58
N ARG A 300 9.25 5.14 -16.07
CA ARG A 300 8.85 6.37 -15.36
C ARG A 300 9.60 6.57 -14.04
N ALA A 301 9.86 5.51 -13.29
CA ALA A 301 10.69 5.55 -12.08
C ALA A 301 12.11 6.05 -12.40
N LYS A 302 12.72 5.52 -13.46
CA LYS A 302 14.04 5.96 -13.95
C LYS A 302 14.02 7.41 -14.37
N LEU A 303 13.03 7.82 -15.18
CA LEU A 303 12.87 9.20 -15.64
C LEU A 303 12.73 10.16 -14.46
N LEU A 304 11.79 9.90 -13.54
CA LEU A 304 11.55 10.76 -12.39
C LEU A 304 12.80 10.86 -11.52
N SER A 305 13.49 9.73 -11.28
CA SER A 305 14.74 9.69 -10.50
C SER A 305 15.83 10.55 -11.17
N GLN A 306 15.97 10.51 -12.48
CA GLN A 306 16.94 11.35 -13.20
C GLN A 306 16.62 12.84 -13.03
N LEU A 307 15.36 13.21 -13.23
CA LEU A 307 14.92 14.61 -13.14
C LEU A 307 15.04 15.17 -11.71
N LEU A 308 14.66 14.40 -10.68
CA LEU A 308 14.74 14.88 -9.28
C LEU A 308 16.18 15.04 -8.78
N LYS A 309 17.14 14.25 -9.28
CA LYS A 309 18.57 14.41 -8.96
C LYS A 309 19.14 15.77 -9.37
N GLU A 310 18.50 16.46 -10.32
CA GLU A 310 18.90 17.81 -10.74
C GLU A 310 18.43 18.92 -9.78
N ILE A 311 17.63 18.59 -8.75
CA ILE A 311 17.11 19.55 -7.78
C ILE A 311 17.98 19.49 -6.52
N PRO A 312 18.81 20.50 -6.22
CA PRO A 312 19.63 20.51 -5.02
C PRO A 312 18.77 20.41 -3.74
N GLY A 313 19.18 19.56 -2.80
CA GLY A 313 18.48 19.39 -1.52
C GLY A 313 17.31 18.39 -1.55
N ILE A 314 17.02 17.75 -2.69
CA ILE A 314 16.18 16.57 -2.77
C ILE A 314 17.07 15.33 -2.81
N ASP A 315 16.82 14.39 -1.91
CA ASP A 315 17.51 13.11 -1.88
C ASP A 315 16.51 11.95 -1.79
N PHE A 316 16.86 10.78 -2.31
CA PHE A 316 15.97 9.60 -2.33
C PHE A 316 16.74 8.34 -2.71
N ILE A 317 16.17 7.20 -2.35
CA ILE A 317 16.57 5.91 -2.91
C ILE A 317 15.70 5.63 -4.14
N PRO A 318 16.27 5.30 -5.31
CA PRO A 318 15.50 4.93 -6.49
C PRO A 318 14.54 3.76 -6.19
N PRO A 319 13.26 3.88 -6.54
CA PRO A 319 12.30 2.82 -6.26
C PRO A 319 12.60 1.54 -7.04
N GLN A 320 12.37 0.41 -6.40
CA GLN A 320 12.57 -0.94 -6.95
C GLN A 320 11.26 -1.58 -7.40
N GLY A 321 10.14 -0.93 -7.08
CA GLY A 321 8.80 -1.40 -7.40
C GLY A 321 7.74 -0.35 -7.12
N THR A 322 6.47 -0.72 -7.13
CA THR A 322 5.30 0.14 -6.96
C THR A 322 5.17 1.20 -8.07
N PHE A 323 4.60 2.35 -7.76
CA PHE A 323 4.60 3.57 -8.58
C PHE A 323 4.80 4.81 -7.71
N TYR A 324 5.61 4.66 -6.62
CA TYR A 324 5.94 5.72 -5.67
C TYR A 324 7.44 5.92 -5.55
N LEU A 325 7.82 7.18 -5.33
CA LEU A 325 9.14 7.60 -4.91
C LEU A 325 9.00 8.41 -3.63
N PHE A 326 9.84 8.14 -2.62
CA PHE A 326 9.83 8.81 -1.34
C PHE A 326 11.04 9.72 -1.25
N ALA A 327 10.80 11.02 -1.42
CA ALA A 327 11.85 12.04 -1.56
C ALA A 327 12.07 12.77 -0.24
N LYS A 328 13.32 12.84 0.23
CA LYS A 328 13.75 13.66 1.37
C LYS A 328 13.76 15.12 0.95
N VAL A 329 13.07 15.96 1.72
CA VAL A 329 12.88 17.39 1.44
C VAL A 329 13.23 18.27 2.62
N SER A 330 13.70 17.69 3.72
CA SER A 330 14.02 18.42 4.96
C SER A 330 15.11 19.48 4.79
N ALA A 331 15.91 19.45 3.71
CA ALA A 331 16.85 20.51 3.35
C ALA A 331 16.16 21.88 3.05
N TYR A 332 14.85 21.86 2.83
CA TYR A 332 14.06 23.07 2.60
C TYR A 332 13.37 23.59 3.88
N TYR A 333 13.47 22.88 4.98
CA TYR A 333 12.90 23.34 6.26
C TYR A 333 13.65 24.57 6.76
N ASN A 334 12.94 25.43 7.48
CA ASN A 334 13.37 26.75 7.94
C ASN A 334 13.58 27.79 6.81
N LYS A 335 13.37 27.41 5.53
CA LYS A 335 13.33 28.39 4.43
C LYS A 335 11.98 29.11 4.40
N LYS A 336 11.97 30.32 3.83
CA LYS A 336 10.77 31.15 3.71
C LYS A 336 10.29 31.24 2.26
N THR A 337 8.98 31.17 2.08
CA THR A 337 8.34 31.43 0.78
C THR A 337 8.51 32.90 0.39
N PRO A 338 8.29 33.30 -0.86
CA PRO A 338 8.29 34.70 -1.29
C PRO A 338 7.39 35.61 -0.42
N GLU A 339 6.27 35.06 0.08
CA GLU A 339 5.29 35.74 0.94
C GLU A 339 5.72 35.76 2.42
N GLY A 340 6.88 35.20 2.75
CA GLY A 340 7.44 35.20 4.11
C GLY A 340 6.94 34.04 4.99
N LYS A 341 6.16 33.10 4.48
CA LYS A 341 5.71 31.92 5.23
C LYS A 341 6.85 30.90 5.33
N GLU A 342 7.12 30.38 6.52
CA GLU A 342 8.17 29.41 6.77
C GLU A 342 7.73 27.98 6.40
N ILE A 343 8.63 27.22 5.76
CA ILE A 343 8.48 25.77 5.54
C ILE A 343 8.99 25.05 6.79
N LYS A 344 8.08 24.47 7.57
CA LYS A 344 8.42 23.86 8.88
C LYS A 344 8.53 22.36 8.85
N ASP A 345 7.78 21.72 7.96
CA ASP A 345 7.53 20.29 7.93
C ASP A 345 7.09 19.83 6.53
N SER A 346 6.86 18.53 6.35
CA SER A 346 6.39 17.96 5.08
C SER A 346 4.98 18.46 4.68
N VAL A 347 4.16 18.89 5.64
CA VAL A 347 2.81 19.42 5.35
C VAL A 347 2.93 20.79 4.70
N SER A 348 3.63 21.73 5.35
CA SER A 348 3.86 23.08 4.82
C SER A 348 4.66 23.05 3.51
N PHE A 349 5.58 22.10 3.34
CA PHE A 349 6.27 21.87 2.07
C PHE A 349 5.29 21.42 0.96
N SER A 350 4.43 20.45 1.25
CA SER A 350 3.44 19.97 0.28
C SER A 350 2.39 21.04 -0.08
N GLU A 351 1.96 21.84 0.88
CA GLU A 351 1.10 23.00 0.66
C GLU A 351 1.78 24.03 -0.25
N TYR A 352 3.05 24.35 0.02
CA TYR A 352 3.82 25.26 -0.81
C TYR A 352 3.92 24.78 -2.26
N LEU A 353 4.22 23.50 -2.50
CA LEU A 353 4.26 22.95 -3.85
C LEU A 353 2.90 23.03 -4.54
N LEU A 354 1.81 22.75 -3.81
CA LEU A 354 0.47 22.84 -4.40
C LEU A 354 0.11 24.30 -4.76
N ASP A 355 0.42 25.25 -3.89
CA ASP A 355 0.07 26.65 -4.06
C ASP A 355 0.97 27.38 -5.08
N SER A 356 2.27 27.10 -5.11
CA SER A 356 3.25 27.81 -5.92
C SER A 356 3.61 27.08 -7.22
N ALA A 357 3.71 25.74 -7.19
CA ALA A 357 4.07 24.91 -8.35
C ALA A 357 2.83 24.30 -9.03
N ARG A 358 1.66 24.31 -8.40
CA ARG A 358 0.47 23.56 -8.84
C ARG A 358 0.76 22.08 -8.99
N VAL A 359 1.55 21.52 -8.06
CA VAL A 359 1.89 20.10 -8.00
C VAL A 359 1.46 19.55 -6.64
N ALA A 360 0.62 18.53 -6.65
CA ALA A 360 0.17 17.86 -5.43
C ALA A 360 1.07 16.65 -5.12
N VAL A 361 1.63 16.60 -3.91
CA VAL A 361 2.41 15.47 -3.36
C VAL A 361 1.87 15.13 -1.97
N VAL A 362 2.15 13.94 -1.44
CA VAL A 362 1.66 13.55 -0.11
C VAL A 362 2.75 13.81 0.94
N PRO A 363 2.45 14.54 2.03
CA PRO A 363 3.41 14.79 3.09
C PRO A 363 3.85 13.50 3.79
N GLY A 364 5.14 13.41 4.10
CA GLY A 364 5.76 12.21 4.65
C GLY A 364 5.32 11.87 6.07
N ILE A 365 4.90 12.87 6.86
CA ILE A 365 4.33 12.63 8.20
C ILE A 365 3.15 11.64 8.16
N ALA A 366 2.38 11.61 7.07
CA ALA A 366 1.30 10.65 6.88
C ALA A 366 1.79 9.19 6.86
N PHE A 367 3.05 8.96 6.55
CA PHE A 367 3.71 7.66 6.50
C PHE A 367 4.66 7.45 7.70
N GLY A 368 4.59 8.32 8.71
CA GLY A 368 5.42 8.25 9.90
C GLY A 368 6.85 8.76 9.74
N ASN A 369 7.14 9.56 8.70
CA ASN A 369 8.45 10.20 8.53
C ASN A 369 8.31 11.61 7.92
N ASP A 370 8.45 12.63 8.74
CA ASP A 370 8.19 14.02 8.37
C ASP A 370 9.30 14.67 7.51
N GLU A 371 10.45 14.03 7.33
CA GLU A 371 11.53 14.57 6.49
C GLU A 371 11.28 14.40 4.98
N PHE A 372 10.24 13.67 4.57
CA PHE A 372 10.01 13.23 3.21
C PHE A 372 8.66 13.68 2.65
N VAL A 373 8.51 13.51 1.34
CA VAL A 373 7.21 13.50 0.64
C VAL A 373 7.10 12.30 -0.27
N ARG A 374 5.88 11.77 -0.45
CA ARG A 374 5.63 10.71 -1.43
C ARG A 374 5.20 11.34 -2.76
N ILE A 375 5.89 10.97 -3.83
CA ILE A 375 5.61 11.34 -5.22
C ILE A 375 5.13 10.10 -5.96
N SER A 376 3.93 10.13 -6.55
CA SER A 376 3.42 9.08 -7.42
C SER A 376 3.88 9.34 -8.86
N PHE A 377 4.42 8.32 -9.52
CA PHE A 377 4.72 8.38 -10.96
C PHE A 377 3.71 7.60 -11.82
N ALA A 378 2.54 7.25 -11.24
CA ALA A 378 1.38 6.83 -12.00
C ALA A 378 0.77 8.05 -12.71
N ASN A 379 1.47 8.54 -13.73
CA ASN A 379 1.12 9.70 -14.55
C ASN A 379 1.90 9.66 -15.87
N SER A 380 1.49 10.46 -16.86
CA SER A 380 2.22 10.55 -18.13
C SER A 380 3.65 11.10 -17.94
N GLU A 381 4.59 10.67 -18.78
CA GLU A 381 5.95 11.21 -18.75
C GLU A 381 5.99 12.72 -18.95
N GLU A 382 5.10 13.26 -19.79
CA GLU A 382 4.97 14.69 -20.02
C GLU A 382 4.60 15.42 -18.72
N ASN A 383 3.61 14.93 -17.99
CA ASN A 383 3.23 15.50 -16.71
C ASN A 383 4.34 15.37 -15.66
N LEU A 384 5.07 14.26 -15.64
CA LEU A 384 6.21 14.09 -14.71
C LEU A 384 7.30 15.13 -15.01
N LYS A 385 7.68 15.34 -16.28
CA LYS A 385 8.64 16.38 -16.70
C LYS A 385 8.17 17.78 -16.33
N LYS A 386 6.91 18.12 -16.65
CA LYS A 386 6.31 19.42 -16.29
C LYS A 386 6.30 19.65 -14.78
N ALA A 387 5.91 18.61 -14.00
CA ALA A 387 5.87 18.72 -12.54
C ALA A 387 7.25 19.02 -11.95
N VAL A 388 8.30 18.31 -12.40
CA VAL A 388 9.66 18.52 -11.88
C VAL A 388 10.19 19.90 -12.23
N ILE A 389 9.93 20.43 -13.44
CA ILE A 389 10.28 21.80 -13.80
C ILE A 389 9.60 22.81 -12.86
N LYS A 390 8.27 22.69 -12.68
CA LYS A 390 7.50 23.56 -11.78
C LYS A 390 7.99 23.48 -10.31
N ILE A 391 8.32 22.28 -9.83
CA ILE A 391 8.91 22.06 -8.50
C ILE A 391 10.24 22.78 -8.40
N LYS A 392 11.17 22.60 -9.35
CA LYS A 392 12.49 23.23 -9.38
C LYS A 392 12.40 24.75 -9.35
N GLU A 393 11.51 25.33 -10.16
CA GLU A 393 11.25 26.76 -10.19
C GLU A 393 10.69 27.31 -8.86
N ALA A 394 9.74 26.57 -8.25
CA ALA A 394 9.17 26.98 -6.95
C ALA A 394 10.23 26.91 -5.84
N LEU A 395 10.99 25.83 -5.77
CA LEU A 395 12.04 25.65 -4.76
C LEU A 395 13.18 26.67 -4.91
N GLY A 396 13.48 27.10 -6.13
CA GLY A 396 14.45 28.16 -6.40
C GLY A 396 14.04 29.57 -5.89
N LYS A 397 12.76 29.76 -5.54
CA LYS A 397 12.25 31.03 -4.99
C LYS A 397 12.30 31.09 -3.45
N LEU A 398 12.60 29.97 -2.79
CA LEU A 398 12.71 29.92 -1.33
C LEU A 398 13.99 30.64 -0.86
N LYS A 399 13.86 31.40 0.22
CA LYS A 399 14.95 32.22 0.81
C LYS A 399 15.46 31.62 2.11
#